data_52f310212a501fecc808fb5c8705c7f5
#
_entry.id   52f310212a501fecc808fb5c8705c7f5
#
_cell.length_a   1.000
_cell.length_b   1.000
_cell.length_c   1.000
_cell.angle_alpha   90.00
_cell.angle_beta   90.00
_cell.angle_gamma   90.00
#
_symmetry.space_group_name_H-M   'P 1'
#
loop_
_entity.id
_entity.type
_entity.pdbx_description
1 polymer ?
#
loop_
_entity_poly.entity_id
_entity_poly.type
_entity_poly.pdbx_seq_one_letter_code
_entity_poly.pdbx_strand_id
1 'polypeptide(L)'
;MTKSKQFPLPALGIDLRSGETSIPRGAVRRADNVDITADGTFSRRTGYEVGVAGSGFHSMFAGSRGQVVVKGSVAHIFNPDTFGLSVACDIGSEAPVDFAEINKHLFLGNEASLWWIPNDEVSPRRVGVLPPNSLPHIAETNGSLLAGTYSVAVSRVDERGEESATVLVGQIALPNGGGILLSGMAMDLDAMIRVYITPPDGEVMYLSEEFSGAFTTFAATQRPDGATRSTQHLVPMKPGTFLAGQGGRLYSAAGNTLYFSEALRYGLYDPRYNFIEFSGNIRFLSAVDGGLFIGDDRGVWFLDGKEPSKAGLSLASPVLAIRRSALNVAGSALDNDLIDTDADVAVWLSVEGFMVGAPTGTVTPINPEKLRVAADFEGRSRLVVRDGTKQIITLLSATGVLGYGLAIDTIQ
;
A
#
# COMPACT_ATOMS: atom_id res chain seq x y z
N MET A 1 18.05 62.27 -12.02
CA MET A 1 18.00 61.28 -10.92
C MET A 1 16.99 60.23 -11.31
N THR A 2 17.45 59.06 -11.74
CA THR A 2 16.60 57.90 -12.07
C THR A 2 16.13 57.30 -10.73
N LYS A 3 14.83 57.41 -10.43
CA LYS A 3 14.25 56.73 -9.27
C LYS A 3 14.44 55.25 -9.45
N SER A 4 15.28 54.60 -8.63
CA SER A 4 15.36 53.17 -8.61
C SER A 4 13.99 52.61 -8.20
N LYS A 5 13.36 51.83 -9.06
CA LYS A 5 12.16 51.09 -8.73
C LYS A 5 12.56 49.98 -7.74
N GLN A 6 12.27 50.18 -6.46
CA GLN A 6 12.35 49.09 -5.49
C GLN A 6 11.19 48.16 -5.76
N PHE A 7 11.50 46.90 -6.10
CA PHE A 7 10.50 45.84 -6.15
C PHE A 7 10.31 45.34 -4.70
N PRO A 8 9.07 45.11 -4.26
CA PRO A 8 8.82 44.51 -2.96
C PRO A 8 9.39 43.07 -2.98
N LEU A 9 9.94 42.63 -1.85
CA LEU A 9 10.37 41.27 -1.67
C LEU A 9 9.16 40.34 -1.81
N PRO A 10 9.31 39.12 -2.37
CA PRO A 10 8.21 38.19 -2.60
C PRO A 10 7.80 37.41 -1.30
N ALA A 11 7.61 38.14 -0.19
CA ALA A 11 7.26 37.58 1.11
C ALA A 11 5.92 36.82 1.13
N LEU A 12 5.05 37.04 0.16
CA LEU A 12 3.77 36.34 0.03
C LEU A 12 3.88 35.03 -0.75
N GLY A 13 5.08 34.67 -1.26
CA GLY A 13 5.33 33.41 -1.98
C GLY A 13 4.69 33.38 -3.37
N ILE A 14 4.36 32.19 -3.83
CA ILE A 14 3.77 31.95 -5.15
C ILE A 14 2.25 32.08 -5.08
N ASP A 15 1.66 32.83 -6.02
CA ASP A 15 0.22 32.95 -6.25
C ASP A 15 -0.11 32.53 -7.68
N LEU A 16 -0.75 31.40 -7.84
CA LEU A 16 -1.21 30.82 -9.10
C LEU A 16 -2.70 31.07 -9.37
N ARG A 17 -3.43 31.61 -8.38
CA ARG A 17 -4.88 31.80 -8.45
C ARG A 17 -5.28 33.18 -9.00
N SER A 18 -4.58 34.21 -8.59
CA SER A 18 -4.84 35.56 -9.05
C SER A 18 -4.55 35.72 -10.55
N GLY A 19 -5.31 36.56 -11.25
CA GLY A 19 -5.03 36.91 -12.65
C GLY A 19 -3.67 37.61 -12.79
N GLU A 20 -3.06 37.57 -13.98
CA GLU A 20 -1.73 38.13 -14.23
C GLU A 20 -1.61 39.62 -13.85
N THR A 21 -2.70 40.36 -14.00
CA THR A 21 -2.77 41.80 -13.70
C THR A 21 -3.18 42.13 -12.27
N SER A 22 -3.60 41.11 -11.49
CA SER A 22 -4.14 41.26 -10.13
C SER A 22 -3.35 40.53 -9.06
N ILE A 23 -2.13 40.14 -9.36
CA ILE A 23 -1.24 39.49 -8.39
C ILE A 23 -0.98 40.46 -7.22
N PRO A 24 -1.17 40.00 -5.95
CA PRO A 24 -0.88 40.84 -4.79
C PRO A 24 0.57 41.30 -4.78
N ARG A 25 0.77 42.52 -4.29
CA ARG A 25 2.12 43.11 -4.17
C ARG A 25 2.93 42.28 -3.16
N GLY A 26 4.06 41.71 -3.57
CA GLY A 26 4.84 40.80 -2.74
C GLY A 26 4.57 39.31 -2.99
N ALA A 27 3.69 38.94 -3.94
CA ALA A 27 3.59 37.58 -4.45
C ALA A 27 4.25 37.50 -5.84
N VAL A 28 4.64 36.27 -6.21
CA VAL A 28 5.20 35.97 -7.52
C VAL A 28 4.42 34.82 -8.18
N ARG A 29 4.36 34.80 -9.50
CA ARG A 29 3.69 33.75 -10.25
C ARG A 29 4.58 32.55 -10.50
N ARG A 30 5.89 32.77 -10.55
CA ARG A 30 6.88 31.77 -10.82
C ARG A 30 8.20 32.08 -10.11
N ALA A 31 8.78 31.11 -9.49
CA ALA A 31 10.08 31.17 -8.85
C ALA A 31 10.89 29.92 -9.24
N ASP A 32 11.79 30.07 -10.22
CA ASP A 32 12.59 28.97 -10.73
C ASP A 32 13.90 28.86 -9.97
N ASN A 33 14.16 27.70 -9.37
CA ASN A 33 15.40 27.40 -8.66
C ASN A 33 15.74 28.38 -7.52
N VAL A 34 14.70 28.83 -6.80
CA VAL A 34 14.78 29.79 -5.71
C VAL A 34 13.99 29.28 -4.52
N ASP A 35 14.53 29.41 -3.33
CA ASP A 35 13.81 29.24 -2.05
C ASP A 35 13.43 30.64 -1.53
N ILE A 36 12.18 30.79 -1.15
CA ILE A 36 11.62 32.02 -0.57
C ILE A 36 11.33 31.74 0.90
N THR A 37 11.93 32.55 1.78
CA THR A 37 11.74 32.42 3.23
C THR A 37 10.56 33.27 3.71
N ALA A 38 10.05 33.04 4.92
CA ALA A 38 8.92 33.77 5.50
C ALA A 38 9.17 35.28 5.65
N ASP A 39 10.41 35.68 5.85
CA ASP A 39 10.83 37.11 5.89
C ASP A 39 10.95 37.74 4.50
N GLY A 40 10.64 37.00 3.43
CA GLY A 40 10.69 37.43 2.04
C GLY A 40 12.09 37.46 1.43
N THR A 41 13.09 36.93 2.11
CA THR A 41 14.38 36.75 1.47
C THR A 41 14.31 35.56 0.51
N PHE A 42 15.14 35.55 -0.51
CA PHE A 42 15.24 34.45 -1.43
C PHE A 42 16.70 34.14 -1.73
N SER A 43 16.97 32.86 -1.86
CA SER A 43 18.28 32.32 -2.19
C SER A 43 18.16 31.36 -3.37
N ARG A 44 19.23 31.21 -4.11
CA ARG A 44 19.32 30.18 -5.13
C ARG A 44 19.36 28.82 -4.47
N ARG A 45 18.57 27.87 -4.96
CA ARG A 45 18.67 26.47 -4.52
C ARG A 45 20.05 25.93 -4.80
N THR A 46 20.54 25.09 -3.89
CA THR A 46 21.74 24.30 -4.14
C THR A 46 21.53 23.38 -5.32
N GLY A 47 22.55 23.21 -6.15
CA GLY A 47 22.49 22.29 -7.29
C GLY A 47 22.31 20.83 -6.87
N TYR A 48 22.01 19.96 -7.81
CA TYR A 48 21.96 18.51 -7.61
C TYR A 48 23.19 17.89 -8.26
N GLU A 49 23.62 16.80 -7.67
CA GLU A 49 24.56 15.87 -8.31
C GLU A 49 23.84 14.58 -8.65
N VAL A 50 24.25 13.95 -9.75
CA VAL A 50 23.69 12.64 -10.14
C VAL A 50 24.35 11.59 -9.26
N GLY A 51 23.61 11.06 -8.28
CA GLY A 51 24.10 9.99 -7.42
C GLY A 51 24.17 8.64 -8.17
N VAL A 52 23.14 8.31 -8.94
CA VAL A 52 23.07 7.08 -9.73
C VAL A 52 22.77 7.43 -11.19
N ALA A 53 23.67 7.08 -12.09
CA ALA A 53 23.46 7.30 -13.52
C ALA A 53 22.47 6.29 -14.11
N GLY A 54 21.66 6.72 -15.07
CA GLY A 54 20.73 5.86 -15.80
C GLY A 54 19.36 6.49 -16.02
N SER A 55 18.49 5.73 -16.66
CA SER A 55 17.10 6.10 -16.95
C SER A 55 16.14 5.06 -16.43
N GLY A 56 14.84 5.36 -16.44
CA GLY A 56 13.78 4.45 -16.00
C GLY A 56 13.62 4.36 -14.49
N PHE A 57 14.27 5.23 -13.71
CA PHE A 57 14.04 5.30 -12.26
C PHE A 57 12.71 5.94 -11.95
N HIS A 58 11.97 5.31 -11.04
CA HIS A 58 10.71 5.83 -10.49
C HIS A 58 10.46 5.25 -9.09
N SER A 59 9.45 5.74 -8.41
CA SER A 59 8.92 5.16 -7.16
C SER A 59 10.00 4.85 -6.13
N MET A 60 10.42 5.88 -5.41
CA MET A 60 11.40 5.76 -4.33
C MET A 60 10.69 5.83 -2.97
N PHE A 61 11.13 5.00 -2.03
CA PHE A 61 10.69 5.00 -0.65
C PHE A 61 11.88 4.95 0.31
N ALA A 62 11.77 5.68 1.41
CA ALA A 62 12.71 5.62 2.52
C ALA A 62 11.94 5.39 3.82
N GLY A 63 12.21 4.31 4.50
CA GLY A 63 11.54 3.91 5.72
C GLY A 63 12.46 3.19 6.69
N SER A 64 11.90 2.55 7.71
CA SER A 64 12.67 1.86 8.75
C SER A 64 13.53 0.71 8.20
N ARG A 65 13.18 0.17 7.03
CA ARG A 65 13.89 -0.93 6.35
C ARG A 65 14.97 -0.47 5.36
N GLY A 66 15.27 0.83 5.34
CA GLY A 66 16.21 1.41 4.40
C GLY A 66 15.51 2.10 3.22
N GLN A 67 16.22 2.24 2.13
CA GLN A 67 15.73 2.93 0.94
C GLN A 67 15.53 1.93 -0.21
N VAL A 68 14.39 2.05 -0.87
CA VAL A 68 14.05 1.24 -2.06
C VAL A 68 13.80 2.18 -3.22
N VAL A 69 14.34 1.86 -4.38
CA VAL A 69 14.10 2.55 -5.64
C VAL A 69 13.75 1.55 -6.72
N VAL A 70 12.82 1.90 -7.59
CA VAL A 70 12.41 1.05 -8.71
C VAL A 70 13.02 1.57 -10.01
N LYS A 71 13.56 0.66 -10.82
CA LYS A 71 14.08 0.93 -12.16
C LYS A 71 13.44 -0.03 -13.15
N GLY A 72 12.66 0.49 -14.08
CA GLY A 72 11.81 -0.36 -14.93
C GLY A 72 10.84 -1.18 -14.08
N SER A 73 10.84 -2.50 -14.23
CA SER A 73 10.02 -3.41 -13.41
C SER A 73 10.71 -3.89 -12.13
N VAL A 74 11.98 -3.54 -11.88
CA VAL A 74 12.81 -4.14 -10.84
C VAL A 74 12.98 -3.18 -9.66
N ALA A 75 12.59 -3.62 -8.47
CA ALA A 75 12.88 -2.94 -7.22
C ALA A 75 14.31 -3.23 -6.76
N HIS A 76 14.98 -2.20 -6.27
CA HIS A 76 16.35 -2.26 -5.76
C HIS A 76 16.42 -1.68 -4.35
N ILE A 77 17.21 -2.30 -3.48
CA ILE A 77 17.65 -1.68 -2.24
C ILE A 77 18.75 -0.67 -2.59
N PHE A 78 18.54 0.57 -2.18
CA PHE A 78 19.48 1.66 -2.42
C PHE A 78 20.32 1.94 -1.17
N ASN A 79 21.63 1.96 -1.35
CA ASN A 79 22.56 2.36 -0.29
C ASN A 79 22.95 3.83 -0.49
N PRO A 80 22.55 4.75 0.41
CA PRO A 80 22.82 6.18 0.24
C PRO A 80 24.31 6.55 0.39
N ASP A 81 25.09 5.75 1.11
CA ASP A 81 26.52 6.05 1.36
C ASP A 81 27.39 5.72 0.15
N THR A 82 27.06 4.65 -0.57
CA THR A 82 27.82 4.17 -1.73
C THR A 82 27.15 4.45 -3.06
N PHE A 83 25.89 4.93 -3.04
CA PHE A 83 24.99 5.03 -4.19
C PHE A 83 24.78 3.69 -4.91
N GLY A 84 25.04 2.58 -4.22
CA GLY A 84 24.90 1.23 -4.75
C GLY A 84 23.46 0.78 -4.84
N LEU A 85 23.18 -0.04 -5.85
CA LEU A 85 21.88 -0.68 -6.09
C LEU A 85 22.03 -2.19 -5.98
N SER A 86 21.24 -2.82 -5.12
CA SER A 86 21.13 -4.28 -5.03
C SER A 86 19.74 -4.70 -5.47
N VAL A 87 19.65 -5.63 -6.41
CA VAL A 87 18.35 -6.16 -6.88
C VAL A 87 17.60 -6.75 -5.70
N ALA A 88 16.36 -6.34 -5.52
CA ALA A 88 15.46 -6.86 -4.52
C ALA A 88 14.47 -7.86 -5.15
N CYS A 89 13.55 -7.40 -5.99
CA CYS A 89 12.57 -8.24 -6.66
C CYS A 89 12.13 -7.66 -8.00
N ASP A 90 11.59 -8.51 -8.87
CA ASP A 90 10.91 -8.10 -10.09
C ASP A 90 9.40 -8.01 -9.84
N ILE A 91 8.86 -6.81 -9.98
CA ILE A 91 7.43 -6.52 -9.80
C ILE A 91 6.61 -6.98 -11.01
N GLY A 92 7.28 -7.14 -12.17
CA GLY A 92 6.66 -7.62 -13.40
C GLY A 92 5.92 -6.54 -14.21
N SER A 93 6.06 -5.27 -13.84
CA SER A 93 5.46 -4.13 -14.55
C SER A 93 6.23 -2.85 -14.26
N GLU A 94 6.37 -1.99 -15.26
CA GLU A 94 6.99 -0.66 -15.17
C GLU A 94 6.02 0.42 -14.61
N ALA A 95 4.79 0.03 -14.26
CA ALA A 95 3.85 0.95 -13.64
C ALA A 95 4.38 1.44 -12.27
N PRO A 96 4.05 2.67 -11.87
CA PRO A 96 4.49 3.20 -10.58
C PRO A 96 4.14 2.28 -9.41
N VAL A 97 5.12 2.04 -8.55
CA VAL A 97 5.03 1.22 -7.35
C VAL A 97 4.65 2.09 -6.16
N ASP A 98 3.77 1.59 -5.31
CA ASP A 98 3.44 2.19 -4.04
C ASP A 98 4.01 1.37 -2.88
N PHE A 99 4.10 2.00 -1.69
CA PHE A 99 4.75 1.45 -0.53
C PHE A 99 3.90 1.64 0.71
N ALA A 100 3.93 0.66 1.61
CA ALA A 100 3.35 0.76 2.95
C ALA A 100 4.25 0.10 3.98
N GLU A 101 4.36 0.70 5.15
CA GLU A 101 5.09 0.12 6.28
C GLU A 101 4.10 -0.28 7.37
N ILE A 102 4.15 -1.55 7.81
CA ILE A 102 3.26 -2.10 8.83
C ILE A 102 4.11 -2.95 9.78
N ASN A 103 4.13 -2.63 11.06
CA ASN A 103 4.89 -3.37 12.06
C ASN A 103 6.37 -3.57 11.65
N LYS A 104 6.97 -2.56 11.02
CA LYS A 104 8.34 -2.57 10.45
C LYS A 104 8.54 -3.54 9.27
N HIS A 105 7.49 -4.13 8.74
CA HIS A 105 7.52 -4.81 7.44
C HIS A 105 7.29 -3.78 6.35
N LEU A 106 8.10 -3.79 5.30
CA LEU A 106 7.91 -2.93 4.14
C LEU A 106 7.16 -3.70 3.04
N PHE A 107 5.98 -3.24 2.70
CA PHE A 107 5.20 -3.72 1.55
C PHE A 107 5.44 -2.83 0.36
N LEU A 108 5.53 -3.42 -0.82
CA LEU A 108 5.71 -2.71 -2.08
C LEU A 108 4.99 -3.45 -3.21
N GLY A 109 4.45 -2.70 -4.16
CA GLY A 109 3.76 -3.31 -5.28
C GLY A 109 3.00 -2.33 -6.14
N ASN A 110 2.40 -2.87 -7.18
CA ASN A 110 1.47 -2.21 -8.07
C ASN A 110 0.38 -3.22 -8.48
N GLU A 111 -0.39 -2.95 -9.51
CA GLU A 111 -1.46 -3.85 -9.96
C GLU A 111 -0.97 -5.22 -10.47
N ALA A 112 0.32 -5.37 -10.80
CA ALA A 112 0.89 -6.63 -11.27
C ALA A 112 1.22 -7.59 -10.13
N SER A 113 1.79 -7.08 -9.03
CA SER A 113 2.20 -7.93 -7.91
C SER A 113 2.39 -7.17 -6.62
N LEU A 114 2.31 -7.90 -5.51
CA LEU A 114 2.62 -7.45 -4.15
C LEU A 114 3.82 -8.21 -3.61
N TRP A 115 4.74 -7.47 -3.02
CA TRP A 115 5.92 -7.97 -2.35
C TRP A 115 6.05 -7.35 -0.96
N TRP A 116 6.80 -7.99 -0.10
CA TRP A 116 7.14 -7.45 1.20
C TRP A 116 8.56 -7.82 1.59
N ILE A 117 9.19 -6.94 2.38
CA ILE A 117 10.46 -7.18 3.05
C ILE A 117 10.13 -7.33 4.53
N PRO A 118 10.22 -8.54 5.10
CA PRO A 118 9.96 -8.79 6.51
C PRO A 118 10.89 -7.99 7.42
N ASN A 119 10.47 -7.72 8.65
CA ASN A 119 11.27 -6.95 9.61
C ASN A 119 12.55 -7.67 10.06
N ASP A 120 12.57 -8.98 9.97
CA ASP A 120 13.66 -9.88 10.36
C ASP A 120 14.49 -10.40 9.17
N GLU A 121 14.14 -10.03 7.94
CA GLU A 121 14.83 -10.44 6.72
C GLU A 121 15.23 -9.24 5.86
N VAL A 122 16.18 -9.46 4.95
CA VAL A 122 16.58 -8.49 3.93
C VAL A 122 16.06 -8.88 2.53
N SER A 123 15.66 -10.14 2.37
CA SER A 123 15.19 -10.68 1.10
C SER A 123 13.71 -10.43 0.93
N PRO A 124 13.29 -9.80 -0.18
CA PRO A 124 11.88 -9.63 -0.49
C PRO A 124 11.19 -10.96 -0.78
N ARG A 125 9.93 -11.05 -0.37
CA ARG A 125 9.03 -12.19 -0.63
C ARG A 125 7.75 -11.70 -1.26
N ARG A 126 7.03 -12.56 -1.97
CA ARG A 126 5.66 -12.25 -2.38
C ARG A 126 4.75 -12.18 -1.16
N VAL A 127 3.76 -11.27 -1.22
CA VAL A 127 2.74 -11.17 -0.17
C VAL A 127 1.77 -12.33 -0.32
N GLY A 128 1.66 -13.13 0.75
CA GLY A 128 0.84 -14.33 0.83
C GLY A 128 1.45 -15.55 0.18
N VAL A 129 1.06 -16.69 0.72
CA VAL A 129 1.45 -18.00 0.21
C VAL A 129 0.45 -18.44 -0.85
N LEU A 130 0.93 -18.81 -2.02
CA LEU A 130 0.05 -19.37 -3.07
C LEU A 130 -0.40 -20.77 -2.68
N PRO A 131 -1.66 -21.13 -2.95
CA PRO A 131 -2.15 -22.49 -2.75
C PRO A 131 -1.40 -23.48 -3.64
N PRO A 132 -1.52 -24.79 -3.37
CA PRO A 132 -0.90 -25.83 -4.22
C PRO A 132 -1.28 -25.67 -5.69
N ASN A 133 -0.28 -25.82 -6.59
CA ASN A 133 -0.45 -25.63 -8.03
C ASN A 133 -1.30 -26.71 -8.70
N SER A 134 -1.35 -27.91 -8.10
CA SER A 134 -2.17 -29.00 -8.58
C SER A 134 -2.96 -29.60 -7.42
N LEU A 135 -4.17 -30.06 -7.73
CA LEU A 135 -5.01 -30.77 -6.76
C LEU A 135 -4.76 -32.28 -6.89
N PRO A 136 -4.71 -32.99 -5.75
CA PRO A 136 -4.59 -34.44 -5.77
C PRO A 136 -5.86 -35.09 -6.28
N HIS A 137 -5.72 -36.34 -6.76
CA HIS A 137 -6.85 -37.23 -6.98
C HIS A 137 -7.30 -37.83 -5.66
N ILE A 138 -8.62 -37.96 -5.49
CA ILE A 138 -9.24 -38.57 -4.33
C ILE A 138 -9.68 -40.00 -4.71
N ALA A 139 -9.35 -40.97 -3.89
CA ALA A 139 -9.80 -42.34 -4.04
C ALA A 139 -10.11 -42.99 -2.67
N GLU A 140 -10.90 -44.03 -2.67
CA GLU A 140 -11.13 -44.84 -1.50
C GLU A 140 -9.91 -45.76 -1.20
N THR A 141 -9.63 -45.95 0.08
CA THR A 141 -8.62 -46.89 0.55
C THR A 141 -9.08 -47.56 1.84
N ASN A 142 -8.30 -48.49 2.36
CA ASN A 142 -8.58 -49.11 3.66
C ASN A 142 -8.37 -48.13 4.80
N GLY A 143 -9.23 -48.18 5.81
CA GLY A 143 -9.17 -47.30 6.99
C GLY A 143 -10.30 -47.57 7.97
N SER A 144 -10.41 -46.71 8.99
CA SER A 144 -11.41 -46.75 10.05
C SER A 144 -12.37 -45.57 10.06
N LEU A 145 -12.40 -44.80 8.96
CA LEU A 145 -13.40 -43.74 8.79
C LEU A 145 -14.80 -44.36 8.72
N LEU A 146 -15.75 -43.70 9.35
CA LEU A 146 -17.17 -44.12 9.34
C LEU A 146 -17.79 -43.97 7.93
N ALA A 147 -18.88 -44.67 7.71
CA ALA A 147 -19.68 -44.49 6.50
C ALA A 147 -20.23 -43.03 6.44
N GLY A 148 -20.22 -42.45 5.26
CA GLY A 148 -20.69 -41.07 5.01
C GLY A 148 -19.95 -40.40 3.88
N THR A 149 -20.30 -39.13 3.61
CA THR A 149 -19.65 -38.30 2.60
C THR A 149 -18.65 -37.35 3.28
N TYR A 150 -17.46 -37.27 2.73
CA TYR A 150 -16.37 -36.45 3.22
C TYR A 150 -15.99 -35.37 2.20
N SER A 151 -15.79 -34.15 2.64
CA SER A 151 -15.16 -33.09 1.85
C SER A 151 -13.69 -32.98 2.23
N VAL A 152 -12.81 -32.85 1.24
CA VAL A 152 -11.37 -32.77 1.40
C VAL A 152 -10.86 -31.46 0.83
N ALA A 153 -10.00 -30.79 1.57
CA ALA A 153 -9.32 -29.57 1.13
C ALA A 153 -7.83 -29.62 1.50
N VAL A 154 -7.03 -28.86 0.77
CA VAL A 154 -5.59 -28.74 1.00
C VAL A 154 -5.17 -27.26 1.07
N SER A 155 -4.13 -26.98 1.85
CA SER A 155 -3.42 -25.71 1.85
C SER A 155 -1.92 -25.96 1.82
N ARG A 156 -1.18 -24.89 1.53
CA ARG A 156 0.28 -24.87 1.58
C ARG A 156 0.71 -23.97 2.73
N VAL A 157 1.73 -24.40 3.48
CA VAL A 157 2.34 -23.63 4.57
C VAL A 157 3.80 -23.42 4.23
N ASP A 158 4.25 -22.17 4.24
CA ASP A 158 5.65 -21.84 3.99
C ASP A 158 6.54 -22.10 5.21
N GLU A 159 7.84 -21.87 5.05
CA GLU A 159 8.85 -22.06 6.10
C GLU A 159 8.66 -21.13 7.33
N ARG A 160 7.84 -20.08 7.22
CA ARG A 160 7.49 -19.16 8.31
C ARG A 160 6.21 -19.57 9.05
N GLY A 161 5.54 -20.60 8.58
CA GLY A 161 4.24 -21.04 9.09
C GLY A 161 3.06 -20.22 8.57
N GLU A 162 3.26 -19.37 7.53
CA GLU A 162 2.17 -18.68 6.86
C GLU A 162 1.41 -19.66 5.98
N GLU A 163 0.10 -19.73 6.18
CA GLU A 163 -0.76 -20.68 5.46
C GLU A 163 -1.48 -20.00 4.30
N SER A 164 -1.50 -20.65 3.14
CA SER A 164 -2.23 -20.21 1.97
C SER A 164 -3.74 -20.28 2.15
N ALA A 165 -4.47 -19.70 1.21
CA ALA A 165 -5.88 -20.04 1.02
C ALA A 165 -6.05 -21.53 0.89
N THR A 166 -7.11 -22.08 1.51
CA THR A 166 -7.42 -23.50 1.42
C THR A 166 -8.24 -23.78 0.16
N VAL A 167 -7.82 -24.77 -0.62
CA VAL A 167 -8.50 -25.17 -1.86
C VAL A 167 -9.26 -26.48 -1.64
N LEU A 168 -10.54 -26.47 -2.00
CA LEU A 168 -11.37 -27.66 -2.00
C LEU A 168 -10.88 -28.63 -3.09
N VAL A 169 -10.47 -29.83 -2.71
CA VAL A 169 -10.08 -30.89 -3.64
C VAL A 169 -11.32 -31.59 -4.22
N GLY A 170 -12.30 -31.90 -3.36
CA GLY A 170 -13.54 -32.53 -3.77
C GLY A 170 -14.25 -33.22 -2.61
N GLN A 171 -15.21 -34.04 -2.98
CA GLN A 171 -15.98 -34.89 -2.06
C GLN A 171 -15.83 -36.36 -2.43
N ILE A 172 -15.89 -37.23 -1.42
CA ILE A 172 -15.89 -38.70 -1.60
C ILE A 172 -16.94 -39.31 -0.67
N ALA A 173 -17.71 -40.22 -1.20
CA ALA A 173 -18.63 -41.05 -0.41
C ALA A 173 -17.96 -42.39 -0.06
N LEU A 174 -18.00 -42.71 1.21
CA LEU A 174 -17.52 -44.01 1.77
C LEU A 174 -18.74 -44.76 2.31
N PRO A 175 -19.49 -45.48 1.48
CA PRO A 175 -20.76 -46.08 1.91
C PRO A 175 -20.59 -47.15 3.00
N ASN A 176 -19.43 -47.81 3.06
CA ASN A 176 -19.11 -48.84 4.05
C ASN A 176 -18.07 -48.40 5.08
N GLY A 177 -17.71 -47.07 5.09
CA GLY A 177 -16.53 -46.61 5.78
C GLY A 177 -15.25 -46.97 5.04
N GLY A 178 -14.08 -46.67 5.62
CA GLY A 178 -12.78 -46.97 4.98
C GLY A 178 -11.75 -45.89 5.26
N GLY A 179 -11.01 -45.46 4.23
CA GLY A 179 -10.05 -44.37 4.25
C GLY A 179 -10.08 -43.59 2.96
N ILE A 180 -9.44 -42.44 2.96
CA ILE A 180 -9.34 -41.51 1.82
C ILE A 180 -7.89 -41.43 1.38
N LEU A 181 -7.61 -41.81 0.15
CA LEU A 181 -6.30 -41.72 -0.48
C LEU A 181 -6.25 -40.44 -1.34
N LEU A 182 -5.25 -39.61 -1.09
CA LEU A 182 -4.88 -38.48 -1.94
C LEU A 182 -3.61 -38.84 -2.69
N SER A 183 -3.60 -38.66 -4.02
CA SER A 183 -2.43 -39.00 -4.84
C SER A 183 -2.22 -37.91 -5.94
N GLY A 184 -0.96 -37.74 -6.39
CA GLY A 184 -0.61 -36.79 -7.43
C GLY A 184 -0.58 -35.34 -6.94
N MET A 185 -0.30 -35.09 -5.66
CA MET A 185 0.00 -33.76 -5.17
C MET A 185 1.31 -33.26 -5.76
N ALA A 186 1.37 -31.96 -6.06
CA ALA A 186 2.61 -31.33 -6.50
C ALA A 186 3.66 -31.46 -5.38
N MET A 187 4.86 -31.86 -5.77
CA MET A 187 6.00 -31.89 -4.87
C MET A 187 6.52 -30.46 -4.67
N ASP A 188 6.60 -30.03 -3.42
CA ASP A 188 7.13 -28.73 -3.01
C ASP A 188 8.05 -28.96 -1.80
N LEU A 189 9.35 -28.88 -2.04
CA LEU A 189 10.36 -29.17 -1.02
C LEU A 189 10.50 -28.08 0.04
N ASP A 190 10.07 -26.87 -0.30
CA ASP A 190 10.21 -25.66 0.53
C ASP A 190 8.91 -25.33 1.30
N ALA A 191 7.92 -26.22 1.28
CA ALA A 191 6.65 -26.00 1.92
C ALA A 191 6.08 -27.26 2.55
N MET A 192 5.16 -27.06 3.51
CA MET A 192 4.33 -28.10 4.09
C MET A 192 2.95 -28.06 3.47
N ILE A 193 2.31 -29.21 3.39
CA ILE A 193 0.91 -29.36 2.94
C ILE A 193 0.06 -29.75 4.15
N ARG A 194 -1.03 -29.02 4.35
CA ARG A 194 -2.09 -29.37 5.30
C ARG A 194 -3.26 -29.99 4.57
N VAL A 195 -3.75 -31.09 5.07
CA VAL A 195 -4.95 -31.77 4.59
C VAL A 195 -6.06 -31.59 5.61
N TYR A 196 -7.18 -31.07 5.14
CA TYR A 196 -8.38 -30.86 5.94
C TYR A 196 -9.50 -31.77 5.44
N ILE A 197 -10.21 -32.40 6.37
CA ILE A 197 -11.28 -33.33 6.06
C ILE A 197 -12.47 -33.04 6.99
N THR A 198 -13.71 -33.15 6.47
CA THR A 198 -14.91 -33.08 7.29
C THR A 198 -15.12 -34.37 8.07
N PRO A 199 -15.90 -34.39 9.16
CA PRO A 199 -16.58 -35.56 9.64
C PRO A 199 -17.54 -36.13 8.57
N PRO A 200 -18.01 -37.39 8.70
CA PRO A 200 -18.99 -37.94 7.77
C PRO A 200 -20.24 -37.04 7.75
N ASP A 201 -20.67 -36.66 6.54
CA ASP A 201 -21.82 -35.81 6.26
C ASP A 201 -21.75 -34.43 6.95
N GLY A 202 -20.55 -33.99 7.35
CA GLY A 202 -20.29 -32.74 8.04
C GLY A 202 -19.86 -31.60 7.10
N GLU A 203 -19.93 -30.36 7.61
CA GLU A 203 -19.55 -29.15 6.87
C GLU A 203 -18.21 -28.56 7.36
N VAL A 204 -17.89 -28.73 8.64
CA VAL A 204 -16.68 -28.16 9.25
C VAL A 204 -15.49 -29.07 8.95
N MET A 205 -14.44 -28.46 8.39
CA MET A 205 -13.20 -29.19 8.09
C MET A 205 -12.19 -29.06 9.23
N TYR A 206 -11.58 -30.18 9.56
CA TYR A 206 -10.55 -30.30 10.59
C TYR A 206 -9.24 -30.73 9.97
N LEU A 207 -8.12 -30.27 10.53
CA LEU A 207 -6.79 -30.70 10.14
C LEU A 207 -6.67 -32.20 10.39
N SER A 208 -6.43 -32.94 9.32
CA SER A 208 -6.19 -34.39 9.39
C SER A 208 -4.71 -34.67 9.52
N GLU A 209 -3.88 -33.97 8.74
CA GLU A 209 -2.44 -34.19 8.73
C GLU A 209 -1.71 -32.97 8.17
N GLU A 210 -0.43 -32.81 8.58
CA GLU A 210 0.52 -31.88 8.04
C GLU A 210 1.80 -32.64 7.68
N PHE A 211 2.29 -32.47 6.46
CA PHE A 211 3.47 -33.20 5.99
C PHE A 211 4.30 -32.36 5.03
N SER A 212 5.58 -32.72 4.89
CA SER A 212 6.46 -32.09 3.92
C SER A 212 5.93 -32.26 2.50
N GLY A 213 5.97 -31.20 1.71
CA GLY A 213 5.60 -31.21 0.29
C GLY A 213 6.44 -32.14 -0.60
N ALA A 214 7.41 -32.86 -0.03
CA ALA A 214 8.11 -33.96 -0.72
C ALA A 214 7.25 -35.18 -0.98
N PHE A 215 6.13 -35.35 -0.27
CA PHE A 215 5.23 -36.47 -0.44
C PHE A 215 4.11 -36.13 -1.41
N THR A 216 3.91 -37.01 -2.41
CA THR A 216 2.86 -36.83 -3.43
C THR A 216 1.61 -37.70 -3.14
N THR A 217 1.64 -38.49 -2.11
CA THR A 217 0.55 -39.44 -1.72
C THR A 217 0.34 -39.37 -0.21
N PHE A 218 -0.91 -39.28 0.21
CA PHE A 218 -1.31 -39.27 1.60
C PHE A 218 -2.59 -40.08 1.79
N ALA A 219 -2.70 -40.83 2.89
CA ALA A 219 -3.90 -41.63 3.21
C ALA A 219 -4.47 -41.22 4.57
N ALA A 220 -5.66 -40.62 4.58
CA ALA A 220 -6.43 -40.38 5.78
C ALA A 220 -7.22 -41.60 6.15
N THR A 221 -6.80 -42.28 7.22
CA THR A 221 -7.40 -43.55 7.66
C THR A 221 -8.16 -43.45 8.96
N GLN A 222 -8.09 -42.32 9.65
CA GLN A 222 -8.73 -42.06 10.94
C GLN A 222 -9.48 -40.74 10.91
N ARG A 223 -10.41 -40.55 11.84
CA ARG A 223 -11.16 -39.31 12.02
C ARG A 223 -10.19 -38.18 12.31
N PRO A 224 -10.33 -37.01 11.61
CA PRO A 224 -9.53 -35.82 11.91
C PRO A 224 -9.88 -35.27 13.30
N ASP A 225 -8.87 -34.91 14.09
CA ASP A 225 -8.98 -34.38 15.46
C ASP A 225 -8.23 -33.07 15.65
N GLY A 226 -7.59 -32.58 14.58
CA GLY A 226 -6.81 -31.34 14.58
C GLY A 226 -7.67 -30.07 14.64
N ALA A 227 -7.02 -28.92 14.52
CA ALA A 227 -7.67 -27.63 14.54
C ALA A 227 -8.63 -27.46 13.35
N THR A 228 -9.65 -26.64 13.52
CA THR A 228 -10.53 -26.26 12.43
C THR A 228 -9.78 -25.41 11.40
N ARG A 229 -10.20 -25.51 10.15
CA ARG A 229 -9.63 -24.75 9.05
C ARG A 229 -9.80 -23.23 9.27
N SER A 230 -8.69 -22.50 9.42
CA SER A 230 -8.69 -21.06 9.73
C SER A 230 -8.68 -20.16 8.48
N THR A 231 -8.44 -20.73 7.29
CA THR A 231 -8.36 -20.00 6.01
C THR A 231 -9.57 -20.24 5.12
N GLN A 232 -10.69 -20.70 5.70
CA GLN A 232 -11.93 -20.91 4.99
C GLN A 232 -12.43 -19.60 4.37
N HIS A 233 -12.78 -19.62 3.08
CA HIS A 233 -13.23 -18.49 2.29
C HIS A 233 -12.21 -17.38 2.06
N LEU A 234 -10.99 -17.50 2.58
CA LEU A 234 -9.93 -16.56 2.30
C LEU A 234 -9.32 -16.81 0.93
N VAL A 235 -8.88 -15.73 0.29
CA VAL A 235 -8.15 -15.77 -0.97
C VAL A 235 -6.89 -14.91 -0.86
N PRO A 236 -5.88 -15.11 -1.75
CA PRO A 236 -4.68 -14.29 -1.76
C PRO A 236 -5.00 -12.81 -1.91
N MET A 237 -4.27 -11.96 -1.16
CA MET A 237 -4.45 -10.50 -1.19
C MET A 237 -4.30 -9.95 -2.60
N LYS A 238 -5.20 -9.07 -2.99
CA LYS A 238 -5.24 -8.50 -4.33
C LYS A 238 -4.19 -7.40 -4.49
N PRO A 239 -3.34 -7.45 -5.53
CA PRO A 239 -2.46 -6.35 -5.88
C PRO A 239 -3.24 -5.10 -6.28
N GLY A 240 -2.70 -3.92 -6.02
CA GLY A 240 -3.35 -2.65 -6.35
C GLY A 240 -2.37 -1.51 -6.56
N THR A 241 -2.90 -0.40 -7.06
CA THR A 241 -2.14 0.81 -7.40
C THR A 241 -1.64 1.57 -6.18
N PHE A 242 -2.39 1.50 -5.07
CA PHE A 242 -2.07 2.19 -3.81
C PHE A 242 -2.09 1.22 -2.65
N LEU A 243 -1.16 1.44 -1.72
CA LEU A 243 -1.01 0.63 -0.52
C LEU A 243 -1.07 1.50 0.72
N ALA A 244 -1.62 0.97 1.79
CA ALA A 244 -1.55 1.57 3.12
C ALA A 244 -1.55 0.49 4.19
N GLY A 245 -1.04 0.82 5.36
CA GLY A 245 -1.05 -0.07 6.53
C GLY A 245 -1.74 0.58 7.70
N GLN A 246 -2.76 -0.07 8.27
CA GLN A 246 -3.42 0.41 9.47
C GLN A 246 -4.08 -0.74 10.24
N GLY A 247 -4.11 -0.63 11.57
CA GLY A 247 -4.80 -1.61 12.42
C GLY A 247 -4.29 -3.05 12.26
N GLY A 248 -3.02 -3.24 11.87
CA GLY A 248 -2.47 -4.56 11.58
C GLY A 248 -3.00 -5.19 10.29
N ARG A 249 -3.52 -4.40 9.35
CA ARG A 249 -4.02 -4.84 8.05
C ARG A 249 -3.30 -4.13 6.91
N LEU A 250 -3.10 -4.83 5.81
CA LEU A 250 -2.66 -4.25 4.55
C LEU A 250 -3.90 -3.84 3.75
N TYR A 251 -3.93 -2.60 3.32
CA TYR A 251 -4.92 -2.07 2.39
C TYR A 251 -4.30 -1.96 1.00
N SER A 252 -5.06 -2.34 -0.01
CA SER A 252 -4.66 -2.29 -1.41
C SER A 252 -5.82 -1.78 -2.26
N ALA A 253 -5.58 -0.72 -3.03
CA ALA A 253 -6.61 -0.13 -3.89
C ALA A 253 -6.37 -0.47 -5.35
N ALA A 254 -7.37 -1.06 -6.00
CA ALA A 254 -7.37 -1.36 -7.43
C ALA A 254 -8.61 -0.74 -8.11
N GLY A 255 -8.38 0.22 -8.99
CA GLY A 255 -9.46 0.99 -9.61
C GLY A 255 -10.26 1.78 -8.57
N ASN A 256 -11.53 1.48 -8.43
CA ASN A 256 -12.46 2.09 -7.48
C ASN A 256 -12.67 1.25 -6.20
N THR A 257 -11.97 0.15 -6.04
CA THR A 257 -12.19 -0.77 -4.93
C THR A 257 -10.98 -0.79 -3.99
N LEU A 258 -11.26 -0.62 -2.71
CA LEU A 258 -10.31 -0.77 -1.61
C LEU A 258 -10.46 -2.18 -1.03
N TYR A 259 -9.43 -3.00 -1.12
CA TYR A 259 -9.33 -4.30 -0.47
C TYR A 259 -8.53 -4.18 0.82
N PHE A 260 -8.84 -5.01 1.82
CA PHE A 260 -8.05 -5.07 3.04
C PHE A 260 -7.85 -6.51 3.52
N SER A 261 -6.65 -6.78 4.01
CA SER A 261 -6.28 -8.12 4.48
C SER A 261 -6.98 -8.50 5.79
N GLU A 262 -6.93 -9.76 6.15
CA GLU A 262 -7.17 -10.19 7.52
C GLU A 262 -6.15 -9.55 8.47
N ALA A 263 -6.54 -9.36 9.73
CA ALA A 263 -5.65 -8.79 10.74
C ALA A 263 -4.42 -9.69 10.94
N LEU A 264 -3.22 -9.11 10.81
CA LEU A 264 -1.92 -9.79 10.92
C LEU A 264 -1.69 -10.93 9.93
N ARG A 265 -2.59 -11.12 8.96
CA ARG A 265 -2.45 -12.05 7.83
C ARG A 265 -2.49 -11.26 6.52
N TYR A 266 -1.42 -10.54 6.25
CA TYR A 266 -1.34 -9.57 5.16
C TYR A 266 -1.54 -10.18 3.76
N GLY A 267 -1.28 -11.49 3.62
CA GLY A 267 -1.39 -12.22 2.37
C GLY A 267 -2.80 -12.70 2.01
N LEU A 268 -3.78 -12.59 2.91
CA LEU A 268 -5.11 -13.17 2.74
C LEU A 268 -6.22 -12.15 3.05
N TYR A 269 -7.33 -12.22 2.30
CA TYR A 269 -8.54 -11.46 2.58
C TYR A 269 -9.80 -12.29 2.31
N ASP A 270 -10.92 -11.94 2.93
CA ASP A 270 -12.23 -12.54 2.63
C ASP A 270 -12.94 -11.73 1.52
N PRO A 271 -13.08 -12.29 0.30
CA PRO A 271 -13.67 -11.56 -0.82
C PRO A 271 -15.17 -11.25 -0.65
N ARG A 272 -15.81 -11.77 0.39
CA ARG A 272 -17.23 -11.52 0.68
C ARG A 272 -17.43 -10.23 1.49
N TYR A 273 -16.40 -9.81 2.26
CA TYR A 273 -16.54 -8.74 3.25
C TYR A 273 -15.37 -7.74 3.26
N ASN A 274 -14.17 -8.15 2.81
CA ASN A 274 -12.96 -7.36 3.01
C ASN A 274 -12.69 -6.44 1.81
N PHE A 275 -13.72 -5.69 1.38
CA PHE A 275 -13.60 -4.66 0.36
C PHE A 275 -14.60 -3.53 0.58
N ILE A 276 -14.29 -2.36 0.04
CA ILE A 276 -15.16 -1.19 -0.03
C ILE A 276 -15.10 -0.66 -1.45
N GLU A 277 -16.25 -0.48 -2.09
CA GLU A 277 -16.34 0.12 -3.42
C GLU A 277 -16.69 1.61 -3.35
N PHE A 278 -15.94 2.40 -4.09
CA PHE A 278 -16.16 3.83 -4.26
C PHE A 278 -16.80 4.11 -5.61
N SER A 279 -17.45 5.25 -5.74
CA SER A 279 -18.08 5.66 -6.99
C SER A 279 -17.09 6.21 -8.02
N GLY A 280 -15.86 6.54 -7.63
CA GLY A 280 -14.77 7.02 -8.47
C GLY A 280 -13.48 6.21 -8.24
N ASN A 281 -12.55 6.32 -9.18
CA ASN A 281 -11.25 5.65 -9.02
C ASN A 281 -10.48 6.24 -7.85
N ILE A 282 -9.81 5.36 -7.08
CA ILE A 282 -9.00 5.78 -5.96
C ILE A 282 -7.74 6.48 -6.47
N ARG A 283 -7.38 7.60 -5.85
CA ARG A 283 -6.28 8.48 -6.21
C ARG A 283 -5.10 8.41 -5.23
N PHE A 284 -5.37 8.13 -3.98
CA PHE A 284 -4.36 7.87 -2.94
C PHE A 284 -4.96 7.15 -1.74
N LEU A 285 -4.09 6.57 -0.92
CA LEU A 285 -4.35 6.11 0.43
C LEU A 285 -3.37 6.77 1.38
N SER A 286 -3.81 7.17 2.58
CA SER A 286 -2.94 7.71 3.62
C SER A 286 -3.48 7.33 5.00
N ALA A 287 -2.75 6.49 5.71
CA ALA A 287 -3.13 6.01 7.03
C ALA A 287 -2.68 6.98 8.12
N VAL A 288 -3.54 7.26 9.08
CA VAL A 288 -3.26 8.01 10.31
C VAL A 288 -3.74 7.21 11.51
N ASP A 289 -3.36 7.59 12.73
CA ASP A 289 -3.69 6.80 13.93
C ASP A 289 -5.18 6.50 14.09
N GLY A 290 -6.04 7.45 13.76
CA GLY A 290 -7.50 7.33 13.90
C GLY A 290 -8.21 6.64 12.75
N GLY A 291 -7.58 6.50 11.56
CA GLY A 291 -8.26 5.97 10.40
C GLY A 291 -7.44 6.03 9.11
N LEU A 292 -8.12 5.89 7.99
CA LEU A 292 -7.53 5.90 6.66
C LEU A 292 -8.19 6.98 5.81
N PHE A 293 -7.41 7.89 5.25
CA PHE A 293 -7.86 8.80 4.21
C PHE A 293 -7.79 8.11 2.84
N ILE A 294 -8.86 8.19 2.09
CA ILE A 294 -9.01 7.64 0.75
C ILE A 294 -9.44 8.76 -0.20
N GLY A 295 -8.54 9.20 -1.07
CA GLY A 295 -8.91 10.12 -2.16
C GLY A 295 -9.51 9.35 -3.32
N ASP A 296 -10.64 9.82 -3.87
CA ASP A 296 -11.22 9.30 -5.11
C ASP A 296 -11.53 10.44 -6.11
N ASP A 297 -12.18 10.12 -7.22
CA ASP A 297 -12.54 11.11 -8.25
C ASP A 297 -13.64 12.09 -7.80
N ARG A 298 -14.16 11.99 -6.57
CA ARG A 298 -15.20 12.87 -6.02
C ARG A 298 -14.76 13.69 -4.83
N GLY A 299 -13.65 13.32 -4.20
CA GLY A 299 -13.14 13.98 -3.02
C GLY A 299 -12.26 13.09 -2.17
N VAL A 300 -12.25 13.36 -0.87
CA VAL A 300 -11.46 12.58 0.10
C VAL A 300 -12.39 12.06 1.18
N TRP A 301 -12.37 10.76 1.37
CA TRP A 301 -13.13 10.04 2.36
C TRP A 301 -12.26 9.71 3.56
N PHE A 302 -12.88 9.55 4.71
CA PHE A 302 -12.24 9.07 5.92
C PHE A 302 -12.94 7.82 6.41
N LEU A 303 -12.18 6.74 6.50
CA LEU A 303 -12.59 5.47 7.10
C LEU A 303 -12.14 5.49 8.56
N ASP A 304 -13.08 5.74 9.48
CA ASP A 304 -12.81 5.92 10.89
C ASP A 304 -12.54 4.58 11.59
N GLY A 305 -11.50 4.54 12.40
CA GLY A 305 -11.16 3.38 13.22
C GLY A 305 -10.23 2.38 12.55
N LYS A 306 -9.87 1.34 13.31
CA LYS A 306 -8.88 0.31 12.94
C LYS A 306 -9.53 -1.01 12.48
N GLU A 307 -10.83 -1.14 12.64
CA GLU A 307 -11.59 -2.34 12.27
C GLU A 307 -12.58 -2.00 11.15
N PRO A 308 -12.26 -2.31 9.89
CA PRO A 308 -13.05 -1.88 8.73
C PRO A 308 -14.52 -2.34 8.75
N SER A 309 -14.79 -3.50 9.34
CA SER A 309 -16.15 -4.04 9.46
C SER A 309 -17.06 -3.24 10.40
N LYS A 310 -16.47 -2.40 11.25
CA LYS A 310 -17.15 -1.53 12.22
C LYS A 310 -16.94 -0.04 11.96
N ALA A 311 -16.10 0.26 10.96
CA ALA A 311 -15.67 1.60 10.63
C ALA A 311 -16.80 2.42 10.02
N GLY A 312 -16.87 3.71 10.37
CA GLY A 312 -17.66 4.70 9.67
C GLY A 312 -16.90 5.22 8.43
N LEU A 313 -17.58 5.29 7.29
CA LEU A 313 -17.05 5.97 6.11
C LEU A 313 -17.76 7.31 5.94
N SER A 314 -17.01 8.41 5.95
CA SER A 314 -17.55 9.76 5.80
C SER A 314 -16.75 10.55 4.76
N LEU A 315 -17.42 11.49 4.07
CA LEU A 315 -16.77 12.43 3.16
C LEU A 315 -16.06 13.51 4.01
N ALA A 316 -14.74 13.45 4.08
CA ALA A 316 -13.92 14.39 4.85
C ALA A 316 -13.68 15.71 4.07
N SER A 317 -13.55 15.65 2.74
CA SER A 317 -13.39 16.82 1.89
C SER A 317 -14.00 16.59 0.50
N PRO A 318 -14.80 17.50 -0.03
CA PRO A 318 -15.32 17.42 -1.39
C PRO A 318 -14.30 17.88 -2.45
N VAL A 319 -13.12 18.35 -2.02
CA VAL A 319 -12.09 18.89 -2.92
C VAL A 319 -11.27 17.73 -3.49
N LEU A 320 -11.13 17.72 -4.81
CA LEU A 320 -10.43 16.68 -5.54
C LEU A 320 -8.93 16.69 -5.22
N ALA A 321 -8.41 15.55 -4.80
CA ALA A 321 -6.97 15.39 -4.56
C ALA A 321 -6.21 15.09 -5.86
N ILE A 322 -4.98 15.57 -5.96
CA ILE A 322 -4.04 15.21 -7.01
C ILE A 322 -3.56 13.77 -6.75
N ARG A 323 -3.67 12.93 -7.78
CA ARG A 323 -3.33 11.52 -7.70
C ARG A 323 -1.88 11.33 -7.20
N ARG A 324 -1.65 10.41 -6.27
CA ARG A 324 -0.34 10.04 -5.70
C ARG A 324 0.38 11.16 -4.93
N SER A 325 -0.25 12.30 -4.64
CA SER A 325 0.39 13.42 -3.96
C SER A 325 0.42 13.29 -2.43
N ALA A 326 -0.26 12.31 -1.86
CA ALA A 326 -0.32 12.15 -0.41
C ALA A 326 1.01 11.67 0.20
N LEU A 327 1.29 12.17 1.39
CA LEU A 327 2.37 11.69 2.26
C LEU A 327 1.92 11.78 3.72
N ASN A 328 2.54 10.97 4.57
CA ASN A 328 2.38 11.08 6.01
C ASN A 328 3.57 11.86 6.60
N VAL A 329 3.28 12.77 7.51
CA VAL A 329 4.28 13.54 8.25
C VAL A 329 3.89 13.59 9.73
N ALA A 330 4.88 13.67 10.62
CA ALA A 330 4.59 13.95 12.02
C ALA A 330 3.90 15.32 12.15
N GLY A 331 2.85 15.43 12.94
CA GLY A 331 2.15 16.69 13.17
C GLY A 331 3.07 17.81 13.63
N SER A 332 4.04 17.48 14.50
CA SER A 332 5.11 18.38 14.93
C SER A 332 6.03 18.91 13.80
N ALA A 333 5.94 18.33 12.60
CA ALA A 333 6.64 18.84 11.43
C ALA A 333 5.91 20.00 10.73
N LEU A 334 4.64 20.20 11.05
CA LEU A 334 3.81 21.30 10.55
C LEU A 334 3.76 22.44 11.59
N ASP A 335 3.24 23.59 11.19
CA ASP A 335 3.01 24.71 12.10
C ASP A 335 1.86 24.38 13.08
N ASN A 336 2.04 24.65 14.37
CA ASN A 336 1.04 24.39 15.41
C ASN A 336 -0.26 25.17 15.19
N ASP A 337 -0.21 26.30 14.50
CA ASP A 337 -1.41 27.08 14.15
C ASP A 337 -2.32 26.33 13.14
N LEU A 338 -1.76 25.37 12.40
CA LEU A 338 -2.50 24.56 11.43
C LEU A 338 -3.11 23.31 12.05
N ILE A 339 -2.37 22.67 12.93
CA ILE A 339 -2.78 21.41 13.55
C ILE A 339 -2.07 21.23 14.90
N ASP A 340 -2.86 21.03 15.95
CA ASP A 340 -2.35 20.81 17.31
C ASP A 340 -2.30 19.32 17.62
N THR A 341 -1.30 18.64 17.07
CA THR A 341 -1.04 17.22 17.34
C THR A 341 0.40 16.84 17.02
N ASP A 342 0.97 15.95 17.83
CA ASP A 342 2.26 15.32 17.55
C ASP A 342 2.12 14.04 16.71
N ALA A 343 0.90 13.49 16.61
CA ALA A 343 0.63 12.29 15.84
C ALA A 343 0.83 12.53 14.34
N ASP A 344 1.03 11.44 13.61
CA ASP A 344 1.15 11.50 12.15
C ASP A 344 -0.14 12.00 11.52
N VAL A 345 0.01 12.90 10.56
CA VAL A 345 -1.06 13.50 9.77
C VAL A 345 -0.86 13.18 8.29
N ALA A 346 -1.97 13.12 7.56
CA ALA A 346 -1.94 12.98 6.12
C ALA A 346 -1.84 14.37 5.46
N VAL A 347 -0.93 14.55 4.53
CA VAL A 347 -0.83 15.76 3.72
C VAL A 347 -0.94 15.39 2.25
N TRP A 348 -1.76 16.10 1.50
CA TRP A 348 -1.88 15.90 0.06
C TRP A 348 -2.08 17.23 -0.67
N LEU A 349 -1.70 17.24 -1.94
CA LEU A 349 -2.05 18.37 -2.82
C LEU A 349 -3.44 18.13 -3.41
N SER A 350 -4.27 19.13 -3.42
CA SER A 350 -5.57 19.14 -4.07
C SER A 350 -5.59 20.14 -5.23
N VAL A 351 -6.69 20.16 -5.98
CA VAL A 351 -6.89 21.20 -7.03
C VAL A 351 -6.96 22.62 -6.47
N GLU A 352 -7.17 22.78 -5.17
CA GLU A 352 -7.26 24.08 -4.48
C GLU A 352 -6.09 24.34 -3.53
N GLY A 353 -5.01 23.55 -3.60
CA GLY A 353 -3.83 23.68 -2.74
C GLY A 353 -3.62 22.51 -1.82
N PHE A 354 -2.72 22.67 -0.87
CA PHE A 354 -2.42 21.62 0.10
C PHE A 354 -3.52 21.49 1.14
N MET A 355 -3.78 20.24 1.53
CA MET A 355 -4.72 19.85 2.57
C MET A 355 -3.99 19.02 3.63
N VAL A 356 -4.39 19.19 4.88
CA VAL A 356 -3.92 18.36 6.01
C VAL A 356 -5.11 17.61 6.59
N GLY A 357 -4.97 16.30 6.71
CA GLY A 357 -5.92 15.43 7.36
C GLY A 357 -5.43 15.01 8.74
N ALA A 358 -6.15 15.40 9.77
CA ALA A 358 -5.87 15.05 11.17
C ALA A 358 -6.23 13.58 11.47
N PRO A 359 -5.67 12.97 12.54
CA PRO A 359 -6.06 11.63 12.98
C PRO A 359 -7.56 11.46 13.27
N THR A 360 -8.27 12.56 13.56
CA THR A 360 -9.72 12.59 13.79
C THR A 360 -10.57 12.56 12.51
N GLY A 361 -9.95 12.59 11.33
CA GLY A 361 -10.67 12.72 10.05
C GLY A 361 -10.96 14.15 9.63
N THR A 362 -10.64 15.16 10.47
CA THR A 362 -10.81 16.55 10.11
C THR A 362 -9.80 16.95 9.05
N VAL A 363 -10.24 17.72 8.04
CA VAL A 363 -9.39 18.22 6.96
C VAL A 363 -9.28 19.73 7.02
N THR A 364 -8.06 20.23 7.05
CA THR A 364 -7.73 21.68 7.06
C THR A 364 -6.99 22.06 5.78
N PRO A 365 -7.47 23.06 5.01
CA PRO A 365 -6.76 23.55 3.85
C PRO A 365 -5.57 24.44 4.26
N ILE A 366 -4.44 24.26 3.56
CA ILE A 366 -3.27 25.12 3.68
C ILE A 366 -3.20 26.01 2.42
N ASN A 367 -3.18 27.31 2.59
CA ASN A 367 -3.07 28.28 1.47
C ASN A 367 -4.10 28.11 0.33
N PRO A 368 -5.40 27.93 0.64
CA PRO A 368 -6.42 27.65 -0.38
C PRO A 368 -6.59 28.81 -1.38
N GLU A 369 -6.13 30.00 -1.01
CA GLU A 369 -6.24 31.22 -1.84
C GLU A 369 -5.09 31.40 -2.82
N LYS A 370 -3.99 30.65 -2.68
CA LYS A 370 -2.75 30.85 -3.44
C LYS A 370 -2.52 29.86 -4.56
N LEU A 371 -2.98 28.63 -4.39
CA LEU A 371 -2.68 27.53 -5.31
C LEU A 371 -3.93 27.08 -6.08
N ARG A 372 -3.74 26.79 -7.35
CA ARG A 372 -4.70 26.10 -8.19
C ARG A 372 -3.95 25.13 -9.10
N VAL A 373 -4.32 23.86 -9.05
CA VAL A 373 -3.64 22.78 -9.79
C VAL A 373 -4.66 22.06 -10.64
N ALA A 374 -4.30 21.73 -11.87
CA ALA A 374 -5.18 20.97 -12.74
C ALA A 374 -5.31 19.50 -12.24
N ALA A 375 -6.51 18.95 -12.40
CA ALA A 375 -6.88 17.63 -11.86
C ALA A 375 -6.22 16.45 -12.57
N ASP A 376 -5.69 16.66 -13.77
CA ASP A 376 -5.05 15.69 -14.65
C ASP A 376 -3.56 15.46 -14.34
N PHE A 377 -3.03 16.10 -13.29
CA PHE A 377 -1.69 15.83 -12.83
C PHE A 377 -1.63 14.64 -11.87
N GLU A 378 -0.49 13.96 -11.90
CA GLU A 378 -0.03 13.08 -10.82
C GLU A 378 1.06 13.79 -10.02
N GLY A 379 1.07 13.60 -8.69
CA GLY A 379 2.02 14.22 -7.78
C GLY A 379 2.86 13.21 -7.03
N ARG A 380 4.03 13.66 -6.57
CA ARG A 380 4.84 12.96 -5.56
C ARG A 380 5.33 13.99 -4.58
N SER A 381 4.93 13.85 -3.33
CA SER A 381 5.26 14.80 -2.27
C SER A 381 6.30 14.23 -1.33
N ARG A 382 7.16 15.12 -0.81
CA ARG A 382 8.14 14.78 0.22
C ARG A 382 8.34 15.96 1.15
N LEU A 383 8.47 15.67 2.45
CA LEU A 383 8.97 16.64 3.42
C LEU A 383 10.49 16.73 3.31
N VAL A 384 11.00 17.94 3.17
CA VAL A 384 12.43 18.25 3.12
C VAL A 384 12.74 19.22 4.25
N VAL A 385 13.79 18.95 5.01
CA VAL A 385 14.28 19.83 6.06
C VAL A 385 15.65 20.38 5.65
N ARG A 386 15.78 21.70 5.52
CA ARG A 386 17.03 22.37 5.18
C ARG A 386 17.22 23.56 6.10
N ASP A 387 18.39 23.65 6.73
CA ASP A 387 18.77 24.77 7.58
C ASP A 387 17.69 25.16 8.62
N GLY A 388 16.99 24.14 9.16
CA GLY A 388 15.89 24.32 10.11
C GLY A 388 14.53 24.64 9.47
N THR A 389 14.48 24.90 8.18
CA THR A 389 13.23 25.16 7.44
C THR A 389 12.66 23.83 6.95
N LYS A 390 11.38 23.59 7.23
CA LYS A 390 10.62 22.43 6.79
C LYS A 390 9.78 22.78 5.58
N GLN A 391 9.88 22.02 4.51
CA GLN A 391 9.18 22.27 3.25
C GLN A 391 8.56 20.98 2.73
N ILE A 392 7.32 21.04 2.22
CA ILE A 392 6.75 19.95 1.44
C ILE A 392 6.91 20.30 -0.04
N ILE A 393 7.68 19.47 -0.73
CA ILE A 393 7.92 19.60 -2.17
C ILE A 393 7.07 18.55 -2.87
N THR A 394 6.25 19.00 -3.82
CA THR A 394 5.47 18.11 -4.69
C THR A 394 5.97 18.25 -6.13
N LEU A 395 6.42 17.14 -6.69
CA LEU A 395 6.72 17.02 -8.11
C LEU A 395 5.44 16.65 -8.84
N LEU A 396 5.07 17.42 -9.84
CA LEU A 396 3.90 17.18 -10.68
C LEU A 396 4.32 16.73 -12.07
N SER A 397 3.65 15.71 -12.60
CA SER A 397 3.74 15.28 -13.99
C SER A 397 2.33 15.21 -14.58
N ALA A 398 2.17 15.60 -15.84
CA ALA A 398 0.91 15.36 -16.53
C ALA A 398 0.70 13.85 -16.69
N THR A 399 -0.53 13.38 -16.51
CA THR A 399 -0.87 11.96 -16.63
C THR A 399 -0.46 11.43 -17.99
N GLY A 400 0.40 10.40 -18.01
CA GLY A 400 0.92 9.79 -19.24
C GLY A 400 2.18 10.43 -19.83
N VAL A 401 2.78 11.45 -19.21
CA VAL A 401 4.05 12.05 -19.63
C VAL A 401 5.13 11.74 -18.61
N LEU A 402 6.01 10.82 -18.96
CA LEU A 402 7.25 10.59 -18.21
C LEU A 402 8.22 11.74 -18.53
N GLY A 403 8.43 12.67 -17.57
CA GLY A 403 9.66 13.42 -17.58
C GLY A 403 9.71 14.94 -17.48
N TYR A 404 8.65 15.67 -17.10
CA TYR A 404 8.79 17.07 -16.72
C TYR A 404 7.98 17.35 -15.46
N GLY A 405 8.67 17.51 -14.33
CA GLY A 405 8.04 17.85 -13.07
C GLY A 405 7.99 19.36 -12.86
N LEU A 406 6.84 19.90 -12.53
CA LEU A 406 6.71 21.19 -11.87
C LEU A 406 6.89 20.93 -10.37
N ALA A 407 7.92 21.51 -9.75
CA ALA A 407 8.03 21.49 -8.30
C ALA A 407 7.16 22.61 -7.74
N ILE A 408 6.15 22.27 -6.94
CA ILE A 408 5.41 23.23 -6.14
C ILE A 408 5.93 23.10 -4.72
N ASP A 409 6.52 24.17 -4.24
CA ASP A 409 7.08 24.31 -2.91
C ASP A 409 6.18 25.20 -2.10
N THR A 410 5.62 24.72 -1.04
CA THR A 410 5.21 25.53 0.10
C THR A 410 4.64 24.71 1.24
N ILE A 411 5.31 24.67 2.35
CA ILE A 411 4.71 24.91 3.68
C ILE A 411 5.82 25.58 4.48
N GLN A 412 5.68 26.87 4.72
CA GLN A 412 6.31 27.57 5.82
C GLN A 412 5.27 27.68 6.91
#